data_2e9dfa3f61200c724b45a8ea6f227502
#
_entry.id   2e9dfa3f61200c724b45a8ea6f227502
#
_cell.length_a   1.000
_cell.length_b   1.000
_cell.length_c   1.000
_cell.angle_alpha   90.00
_cell.angle_beta   90.00
_cell.angle_gamma   90.00
#
_symmetry.space_group_name_H-M   'P 1'
#
loop_
_entity.id
_entity.type
_entity.pdbx_description
1 polymer ?
#
loop_
_entity_poly.entity_id
_entity_poly.type
_entity_poly.pdbx_seq_one_letter_code
_entity_poly.pdbx_strand_id
1 'polypeptide(L)'
;MADSPLPPVVRREAHFGAPSYIVKSLDRHTKLFLWMIKNAIKKWNSDLPTVDRVRPPSQWKETPPLLTLSFGGREHQIELPTKDEDWPASPWMRRVLLSLLRNGYLFPLNDRHGERNEWRSPEVARDTFQEVLPLGSYMARPYHYWKEMSSDAAMSRLAFAGLGALRLMPYTPKIGDPEGLVRPKWQHDLDLSSYEVREGFERYGARAIFDEDQRPIAIVRENVCYHPNKPGWEHAKWAWRCSLMVGTTVVDHLVGVHWLIGNYVTTAARFALPPTHYLRLMLKPFTWRTITINAGAYESLCPERGFVHRASALTYESLAQAFGDAVGLLNFHTVPELVRRKVGEAHGLLEGDGVTPAAGGDWFPWLADALALYNVVRGFVVEYIDTYATEADILGDVYLRDFWRQLNKAPKEVGFPGFSRDSLIDVLAQFVWSVTGLHEAVGTVNEYVIDPTFMGTKIRPPRADGAEREMADIQASMQYLLIMALTGLGMPRLMDVGDATGVFDADYRGRRVFQRFHDALEKLSEAITAANARRMAHPTRPWPCDTFNPKNLETGVSI
;
A
#
# COMPACT_ATOMS: atom_id res chain seq x y z
N MET A 1 17.02 1.33 -30.68
CA MET A 1 17.53 0.27 -29.80
C MET A 1 16.30 -0.36 -29.16
N ALA A 2 16.02 -1.61 -29.48
CA ALA A 2 14.88 -2.32 -28.95
C ALA A 2 15.11 -2.48 -27.44
N ASP A 3 14.27 -1.82 -26.63
CA ASP A 3 14.30 -1.97 -25.20
C ASP A 3 13.97 -3.41 -24.83
N SER A 4 14.87 -4.01 -24.10
CA SER A 4 14.70 -5.33 -23.51
C SER A 4 13.38 -5.36 -22.70
N PRO A 5 12.59 -6.42 -22.79
CA PRO A 5 11.40 -6.55 -21.97
C PRO A 5 11.78 -6.39 -20.49
N LEU A 6 10.90 -5.76 -19.72
CA LEU A 6 11.08 -5.57 -18.28
C LEU A 6 11.53 -6.90 -17.66
N PRO A 7 12.62 -6.93 -16.90
CA PRO A 7 13.01 -8.15 -16.23
C PRO A 7 11.88 -8.61 -15.32
N PRO A 8 11.59 -9.91 -15.25
CA PRO A 8 10.61 -10.45 -14.33
C PRO A 8 10.99 -10.02 -12.91
N VAL A 9 9.98 -9.78 -12.07
CA VAL A 9 10.18 -9.60 -10.64
C VAL A 9 10.86 -10.87 -10.11
N VAL A 10 12.17 -10.81 -9.97
CA VAL A 10 12.95 -11.96 -9.53
C VAL A 10 12.92 -11.98 -8.01
N ARG A 11 12.30 -13.01 -7.43
CA ARG A 11 12.60 -13.37 -6.03
C ARG A 11 14.09 -13.69 -5.97
N ARG A 12 14.88 -12.78 -5.45
CA ARG A 12 16.23 -13.14 -5.01
C ARG A 12 16.09 -13.70 -3.60
N GLU A 13 16.59 -14.91 -3.40
CA GLU A 13 16.84 -15.40 -2.04
C GLU A 13 17.60 -14.31 -1.29
N ALA A 14 17.14 -14.03 -0.06
CA ALA A 14 17.74 -13.01 0.77
C ALA A 14 19.21 -13.34 1.04
N HIS A 15 20.08 -12.91 0.16
CA HIS A 15 21.51 -12.90 0.43
C HIS A 15 21.82 -11.68 1.29
N PHE A 16 22.19 -11.93 2.53
CA PHE A 16 22.66 -10.91 3.45
C PHE A 16 24.09 -10.48 3.06
N GLY A 17 24.22 -9.95 1.89
CA GLY A 17 25.38 -9.23 1.43
C GLY A 17 25.09 -7.75 1.51
N ALA A 18 24.84 -7.23 2.73
CA ALA A 18 24.90 -5.78 2.88
C ALA A 18 26.24 -5.30 2.32
N PRO A 19 26.27 -4.22 1.52
CA PRO A 19 27.50 -3.72 0.96
C PRO A 19 28.54 -3.59 2.04
N SER A 20 29.76 -4.00 1.72
CA SER A 20 30.82 -4.13 2.74
C SER A 20 31.07 -2.84 3.51
N TYR A 21 30.73 -1.69 2.94
CA TYR A 21 30.90 -0.41 3.60
C TYR A 21 29.76 -0.08 4.58
N ILE A 22 28.48 -0.45 4.30
CA ILE A 22 27.40 -0.35 5.27
C ILE A 22 27.72 -1.20 6.49
N VAL A 23 28.12 -2.46 6.24
CA VAL A 23 28.48 -3.38 7.32
C VAL A 23 29.70 -2.88 8.09
N LYS A 24 30.65 -2.20 7.43
CA LYS A 24 31.81 -1.60 8.07
C LYS A 24 31.46 -0.37 8.88
N SER A 25 30.50 0.44 8.43
CA SER A 25 30.08 1.66 9.15
C SER A 25 29.19 1.38 10.36
N LEU A 26 28.58 0.19 10.44
CA LEU A 26 27.75 -0.21 11.58
C LEU A 26 28.61 -0.64 12.76
N ASP A 27 28.22 -0.22 13.97
CA ASP A 27 28.85 -0.70 15.18
C ASP A 27 28.62 -2.21 15.43
N ARG A 28 29.39 -2.78 16.35
CA ARG A 28 29.35 -4.21 16.64
C ARG A 28 27.97 -4.70 17.12
N HIS A 29 27.25 -3.86 17.88
CA HIS A 29 25.94 -4.22 18.42
C HIS A 29 24.90 -4.24 17.30
N THR A 30 24.92 -3.26 16.40
CA THR A 30 24.06 -3.19 15.23
C THR A 30 24.29 -4.38 14.29
N LYS A 31 25.56 -4.79 14.07
CA LYS A 31 25.88 -5.99 13.29
C LYS A 31 25.33 -7.27 13.91
N LEU A 32 25.48 -7.43 15.22
CA LEU A 32 24.92 -8.56 15.94
C LEU A 32 23.40 -8.59 15.85
N PHE A 33 22.78 -7.43 15.99
CA PHE A 33 21.34 -7.28 15.90
C PHE A 33 20.80 -7.63 14.52
N LEU A 34 21.41 -7.13 13.45
CA LEU A 34 21.06 -7.50 12.08
C LEU A 34 21.22 -9.01 11.83
N TRP A 35 22.25 -9.61 12.40
CA TRP A 35 22.44 -11.06 12.32
C TRP A 35 21.33 -11.82 13.05
N MET A 36 20.91 -11.37 14.23
CA MET A 36 19.80 -11.97 14.97
C MET A 36 18.48 -11.86 14.22
N ILE A 37 18.16 -10.68 13.68
CA ILE A 37 16.95 -10.46 12.85
C ILE A 37 16.99 -11.36 11.62
N LYS A 38 18.11 -11.41 10.89
CA LYS A 38 18.27 -12.29 9.74
C LYS A 38 17.90 -13.73 10.06
N ASN A 39 18.45 -14.25 11.17
CA ASN A 39 18.20 -15.63 11.54
C ASN A 39 16.76 -15.85 12.00
N ALA A 40 16.14 -14.88 12.67
CA ALA A 40 14.74 -14.92 13.04
C ALA A 40 13.84 -14.93 11.79
N ILE A 41 14.08 -14.04 10.82
CA ILE A 41 13.33 -13.97 9.56
C ILE A 41 13.54 -15.24 8.73
N LYS A 42 14.78 -15.74 8.62
CA LYS A 42 15.06 -16.98 7.89
C LYS A 42 14.30 -18.16 8.50
N LYS A 43 14.31 -18.27 9.83
CA LYS A 43 13.56 -19.31 10.54
C LYS A 43 12.05 -19.12 10.35
N TRP A 44 11.58 -17.89 10.40
CA TRP A 44 10.18 -17.55 10.20
C TRP A 44 9.67 -17.89 8.78
N ASN A 45 10.49 -17.62 7.75
CA ASN A 45 10.16 -17.96 6.37
C ASN A 45 10.29 -19.46 6.08
N SER A 46 11.17 -20.21 6.81
CA SER A 46 11.30 -21.66 6.65
C SER A 46 10.19 -22.43 7.36
N ASP A 47 9.59 -21.83 8.38
CA ASP A 47 8.52 -22.42 9.18
C ASP A 47 7.13 -21.95 8.70
N LEU A 48 7.02 -21.48 7.45
CA LEU A 48 5.72 -21.19 6.81
C LEU A 48 4.87 -22.46 6.91
N PRO A 49 3.84 -22.50 7.78
CA PRO A 49 3.00 -23.66 7.85
C PRO A 49 2.29 -23.80 6.52
N THR A 50 2.27 -25.02 6.01
CA THR A 50 1.19 -25.38 5.09
C THR A 50 -0.11 -24.99 5.77
N VAL A 51 -1.00 -24.34 5.03
CA VAL A 51 -2.25 -23.73 5.51
C VAL A 51 -3.20 -24.71 6.22
N ASP A 52 -2.81 -25.97 6.35
CA ASP A 52 -3.59 -27.11 6.87
C ASP A 52 -3.79 -27.14 8.39
N ARG A 53 -3.18 -26.22 9.14
CA ARG A 53 -3.27 -26.23 10.61
C ARG A 53 -4.12 -25.10 11.14
N VAL A 54 -5.38 -25.08 10.75
CA VAL A 54 -6.38 -24.21 11.40
C VAL A 54 -6.70 -24.76 12.79
N ARG A 55 -6.41 -23.98 13.82
CA ARG A 55 -6.80 -24.34 15.19
C ARG A 55 -8.31 -24.12 15.40
N PRO A 56 -8.99 -25.01 16.15
CA PRO A 56 -10.43 -24.88 16.37
C PRO A 56 -10.82 -23.58 17.10
N PRO A 57 -12.01 -23.02 16.82
CA PRO A 57 -12.51 -21.79 17.42
C PRO A 57 -12.64 -21.80 18.95
N SER A 58 -12.67 -22.98 19.58
CA SER A 58 -12.72 -23.12 21.05
C SER A 58 -11.54 -22.47 21.80
N GLN A 59 -10.48 -22.11 21.08
CA GLN A 59 -9.33 -21.41 21.64
C GLN A 59 -9.44 -19.87 21.57
N TRP A 60 -10.52 -19.33 20.99
CA TRP A 60 -10.76 -17.90 20.78
C TRP A 60 -11.47 -17.22 21.96
N LYS A 61 -11.55 -17.86 23.12
CA LYS A 61 -12.29 -17.33 24.28
C LYS A 61 -11.61 -16.18 25.02
N GLU A 62 -10.43 -15.76 24.60
CA GLU A 62 -9.81 -14.59 25.20
C GLU A 62 -10.35 -13.33 24.53
N THR A 63 -10.79 -12.36 25.34
CA THR A 63 -11.18 -11.04 24.86
C THR A 63 -10.03 -10.45 24.05
N PRO A 64 -10.24 -10.12 22.79
CA PRO A 64 -9.17 -9.54 21.98
C PRO A 64 -8.74 -8.21 22.58
N PRO A 65 -7.44 -7.85 22.52
CA PRO A 65 -7.02 -6.52 22.90
C PRO A 65 -7.72 -5.52 21.98
N LEU A 66 -8.22 -4.46 22.59
CA LEU A 66 -8.79 -3.34 21.87
C LEU A 66 -7.64 -2.43 21.44
N LEU A 67 -7.50 -2.22 20.15
CA LEU A 67 -6.73 -1.13 19.61
C LEU A 67 -7.58 0.14 19.77
N THR A 68 -7.20 0.99 20.70
CA THR A 68 -7.84 2.29 20.85
C THR A 68 -7.11 3.30 19.97
N LEU A 69 -7.77 3.74 18.94
CA LEU A 69 -7.31 4.84 18.10
C LEU A 69 -8.05 6.10 18.53
N SER A 70 -7.33 7.11 18.99
CA SER A 70 -7.94 8.41 19.36
C SER A 70 -7.97 9.32 18.16
N PHE A 71 -9.17 9.73 17.73
CA PHE A 71 -9.38 10.47 16.50
C PHE A 71 -10.31 11.65 16.70
N GLY A 72 -9.89 12.84 16.34
CA GLY A 72 -10.75 14.02 16.39
C GLY A 72 -11.48 14.19 17.72
N GLY A 73 -10.84 13.86 18.84
CA GLY A 73 -11.43 13.85 20.16
C GLY A 73 -12.37 12.67 20.45
N ARG A 74 -12.39 11.65 19.61
CA ARG A 74 -13.15 10.41 19.82
C ARG A 74 -12.20 9.21 19.87
N GLU A 75 -12.53 8.25 20.72
CA GLU A 75 -11.85 6.96 20.77
C GLU A 75 -12.60 5.95 19.89
N HIS A 76 -11.88 5.34 18.97
CA HIS A 76 -12.36 4.21 18.18
C HIS A 76 -11.68 2.95 18.67
N GLN A 77 -12.45 1.95 19.03
CA GLN A 77 -11.94 0.68 19.49
C GLN A 77 -12.02 -0.36 18.38
N ILE A 78 -10.89 -0.84 17.95
CA ILE A 78 -10.76 -1.95 16.98
C ILE A 78 -10.36 -3.20 17.75
N GLU A 79 -11.17 -4.24 17.66
CA GLU A 79 -10.83 -5.54 18.25
C GLU A 79 -9.71 -6.20 17.45
N LEU A 80 -8.54 -6.38 18.05
CA LEU A 80 -7.46 -7.16 17.49
C LEU A 80 -7.41 -8.51 18.21
N PRO A 81 -7.77 -9.61 17.58
CA PRO A 81 -7.61 -10.93 18.17
C PRO A 81 -6.15 -11.17 18.56
N THR A 82 -5.92 -11.61 19.78
CA THR A 82 -4.57 -11.86 20.33
C THR A 82 -3.85 -13.02 19.71
N LYS A 83 -4.59 -13.90 19.06
CA LYS A 83 -4.04 -15.12 18.45
C LYS A 83 -4.47 -15.20 17.00
N ASP A 84 -3.52 -15.06 16.11
CA ASP A 84 -3.68 -15.42 14.72
C ASP A 84 -3.49 -16.93 14.56
N GLU A 85 -4.40 -17.58 13.85
CA GLU A 85 -4.34 -19.01 13.57
C GLU A 85 -3.04 -19.40 12.86
N ASP A 86 -2.48 -18.47 12.15
CA ASP A 86 -1.38 -18.69 11.20
C ASP A 86 -0.04 -18.18 11.70
N TRP A 87 0.08 -17.83 13.01
CA TRP A 87 1.34 -17.33 13.56
C TRP A 87 2.30 -18.47 13.92
N PRO A 88 3.41 -18.64 13.19
CA PRO A 88 4.33 -19.73 13.42
C PRO A 88 5.35 -19.49 14.53
N ALA A 89 5.56 -18.23 14.95
CA ALA A 89 6.59 -17.88 15.92
C ALA A 89 6.10 -18.00 17.36
N SER A 90 7.02 -18.33 18.26
CA SER A 90 6.72 -18.31 19.69
C SER A 90 6.36 -16.88 20.13
N PRO A 91 5.44 -16.70 21.09
CA PRO A 91 5.10 -15.37 21.63
C PRO A 91 6.30 -14.59 22.15
N TRP A 92 7.32 -15.28 22.62
CA TRP A 92 8.57 -14.68 23.06
C TRP A 92 9.35 -14.06 21.90
N MET A 93 9.52 -14.79 20.80
CA MET A 93 10.27 -14.31 19.63
C MET A 93 9.57 -13.10 18.99
N ARG A 94 8.22 -13.12 18.94
CA ARG A 94 7.43 -11.96 18.53
C ARG A 94 7.70 -10.75 19.41
N ARG A 95 7.64 -10.89 20.74
CA ARG A 95 7.90 -9.78 21.66
C ARG A 95 9.31 -9.22 21.51
N VAL A 96 10.32 -10.08 21.33
CA VAL A 96 11.69 -9.63 21.11
C VAL A 96 11.79 -8.85 19.82
N LEU A 97 11.28 -9.37 18.71
CA LEU A 97 11.32 -8.67 17.41
C LEU A 97 10.61 -7.31 17.47
N LEU A 98 9.38 -7.28 17.99
CA LEU A 98 8.61 -6.04 18.12
C LEU A 98 9.28 -5.05 19.09
N SER A 99 9.84 -5.51 20.19
CA SER A 99 10.58 -4.65 21.13
C SER A 99 11.82 -4.04 20.48
N LEU A 100 12.53 -4.80 19.68
CA LEU A 100 13.71 -4.32 18.97
C LEU A 100 13.34 -3.30 17.88
N LEU A 101 12.28 -3.54 17.14
CA LEU A 101 11.75 -2.58 16.16
C LEU A 101 11.24 -1.30 16.86
N ARG A 102 10.51 -1.44 17.96
CA ARG A 102 9.94 -0.32 18.71
C ARG A 102 11.00 0.54 19.37
N ASN A 103 12.00 -0.05 20.00
CA ASN A 103 13.03 0.69 20.73
C ASN A 103 14.06 1.37 19.82
N GLY A 104 14.03 1.10 18.52
CA GLY A 104 14.79 1.84 17.54
C GLY A 104 16.30 1.79 17.71
N TYR A 105 16.83 0.69 18.21
CA TYR A 105 18.27 0.52 18.41
C TYR A 105 19.09 0.75 17.14
N LEU A 106 18.48 0.50 15.97
CA LEU A 106 19.12 0.72 14.67
C LEU A 106 19.02 2.15 14.19
N PHE A 107 17.99 2.87 14.63
CA PHE A 107 17.61 4.15 14.03
C PHE A 107 17.18 5.15 15.09
N PRO A 108 18.10 5.83 15.74
CA PRO A 108 17.75 6.90 16.66
C PRO A 108 16.91 7.96 15.95
N LEU A 109 15.96 8.53 16.66
CA LEU A 109 15.27 9.73 16.20
C LEU A 109 16.30 10.87 16.24
N ASN A 110 16.96 11.12 15.15
CA ASN A 110 17.96 12.13 15.04
C ASN A 110 17.61 13.06 13.87
N ASP A 111 17.11 14.22 14.20
CA ASP A 111 16.72 15.22 13.22
C ASP A 111 17.91 16.13 12.79
N ARG A 112 19.10 15.91 13.37
CA ARG A 112 20.33 16.66 13.06
C ARG A 112 21.20 15.99 11.99
N HIS A 113 20.61 15.53 10.92
CA HIS A 113 21.28 14.63 9.98
C HIS A 113 22.20 15.26 8.95
N GLY A 114 22.28 16.56 8.87
CA GLY A 114 23.20 17.21 7.95
C GLY A 114 24.68 16.96 8.27
N GLU A 115 25.01 16.57 9.51
CA GLU A 115 26.40 16.58 9.99
C GLU A 115 27.11 15.22 9.91
N ARG A 116 26.38 14.10 9.72
CA ARG A 116 26.94 12.75 9.69
C ARG A 116 26.53 11.96 8.46
N ASN A 117 26.47 12.60 7.32
CA ASN A 117 26.18 11.91 6.07
C ASN A 117 27.37 11.03 5.66
N GLU A 118 27.33 9.78 6.04
CA GLU A 118 28.17 8.73 5.44
C GLU A 118 27.86 8.53 3.95
N TRP A 119 26.74 9.04 3.51
CA TRP A 119 26.21 9.01 2.14
C TRP A 119 26.58 10.30 1.42
N ARG A 120 27.74 10.26 0.77
CA ARG A 120 28.37 11.48 0.20
C ARG A 120 27.67 12.00 -1.05
N SER A 121 26.80 11.21 -1.67
CA SER A 121 26.03 11.67 -2.83
C SER A 121 24.75 10.84 -3.03
N PRO A 122 23.75 11.36 -3.79
CA PRO A 122 22.56 10.60 -4.17
C PRO A 122 22.87 9.32 -4.93
N GLU A 123 23.92 9.33 -5.76
CA GLU A 123 24.34 8.16 -6.54
C GLU A 123 24.83 7.04 -5.62
N VAL A 124 25.68 7.36 -4.64
CA VAL A 124 26.15 6.39 -3.67
C VAL A 124 24.99 5.84 -2.85
N ALA A 125 24.01 6.64 -2.48
CA ALA A 125 22.82 6.19 -1.77
C ALA A 125 22.00 5.24 -2.64
N ARG A 126 21.77 5.60 -3.92
CA ARG A 126 21.04 4.80 -4.88
C ARG A 126 21.69 3.43 -5.10
N ASP A 127 23.00 3.41 -5.35
CA ASP A 127 23.75 2.17 -5.56
C ASP A 127 23.67 1.27 -4.34
N THR A 128 23.79 1.88 -3.15
CA THR A 128 23.65 1.15 -1.90
C THR A 128 22.27 0.55 -1.72
N PHE A 129 21.21 1.31 -2.02
CA PHE A 129 19.85 0.82 -1.91
C PHE A 129 19.60 -0.36 -2.83
N GLN A 130 20.12 -0.33 -4.04
CA GLN A 130 20.03 -1.45 -4.98
C GLN A 130 20.70 -2.71 -4.45
N GLU A 131 21.81 -2.57 -3.74
CA GLU A 131 22.52 -3.71 -3.15
C GLU A 131 21.85 -4.24 -1.88
N VAL A 132 21.18 -3.38 -1.12
CA VAL A 132 20.53 -3.75 0.17
C VAL A 132 19.12 -4.30 -0.03
N LEU A 133 18.42 -3.87 -1.06
CA LEU A 133 17.03 -4.29 -1.33
C LEU A 133 16.78 -5.79 -1.40
N PRO A 134 17.73 -6.65 -1.81
CA PRO A 134 17.54 -8.10 -1.76
C PRO A 134 17.38 -8.70 -0.37
N LEU A 135 17.42 -7.90 0.68
CA LEU A 135 17.21 -8.39 2.05
C LEU A 135 15.76 -8.77 2.36
N GLY A 136 14.82 -8.28 1.56
CA GLY A 136 13.39 -8.61 1.70
C GLY A 136 12.91 -9.65 0.71
N SER A 137 11.69 -10.11 0.88
CA SER A 137 11.00 -11.00 -0.04
C SER A 137 10.61 -10.32 -1.35
N TYR A 138 10.68 -8.98 -1.41
CA TYR A 138 10.36 -8.16 -2.57
C TYR A 138 11.54 -7.34 -3.01
N MET A 139 11.88 -7.46 -4.28
CA MET A 139 12.62 -6.40 -4.94
C MET A 139 11.62 -5.32 -5.34
N ALA A 140 11.96 -4.08 -5.04
CA ALA A 140 11.32 -2.96 -5.69
C ALA A 140 11.31 -3.17 -7.20
N ARG A 141 10.22 -2.81 -7.83
CA ARG A 141 10.18 -2.81 -9.29
C ARG A 141 11.32 -1.97 -9.80
N PRO A 142 11.95 -2.38 -10.90
CA PRO A 142 13.04 -1.60 -11.45
C PRO A 142 12.57 -0.18 -11.75
N TYR A 143 13.16 0.80 -11.11
CA TYR A 143 12.87 2.21 -11.37
C TYR A 143 13.54 2.74 -12.67
N HIS A 144 14.24 1.89 -13.41
CA HIS A 144 14.96 2.31 -14.61
C HIS A 144 14.07 2.89 -15.72
N TYR A 145 12.77 2.70 -15.68
CA TYR A 145 11.90 3.47 -16.55
C TYR A 145 11.47 4.83 -15.96
N TRP A 146 11.93 5.16 -14.77
CA TRP A 146 11.79 6.49 -14.22
C TRP A 146 12.93 7.41 -14.67
N LYS A 147 13.30 7.35 -15.96
CA LYS A 147 14.28 8.28 -16.53
C LYS A 147 13.86 9.70 -16.22
N GLU A 148 14.82 10.55 -15.89
CA GLU A 148 14.55 11.95 -15.56
C GLU A 148 13.54 12.15 -14.41
N MET A 149 13.79 11.49 -13.30
CA MET A 149 12.90 11.46 -12.15
C MET A 149 12.48 12.83 -11.61
N SER A 150 13.30 13.86 -11.75
CA SER A 150 12.95 15.24 -11.37
C SER A 150 12.08 15.94 -12.41
N SER A 151 11.83 15.35 -13.58
CA SER A 151 11.07 15.99 -14.64
C SER A 151 9.58 16.15 -14.31
N ASP A 152 8.93 17.08 -15.01
CA ASP A 152 7.48 17.26 -14.94
C ASP A 152 6.74 16.03 -15.48
N ALA A 153 7.33 15.34 -16.47
CA ALA A 153 6.78 14.09 -17.00
C ALA A 153 6.76 12.97 -15.93
N ALA A 154 7.80 12.86 -15.10
CA ALA A 154 7.82 11.91 -13.99
C ALA A 154 6.77 12.25 -12.93
N MET A 155 6.53 13.54 -12.65
CA MET A 155 5.43 13.97 -11.77
C MET A 155 4.08 13.54 -12.33
N SER A 156 3.82 13.76 -13.62
CA SER A 156 2.60 13.33 -14.28
C SER A 156 2.42 11.81 -14.24
N ARG A 157 3.47 11.07 -14.54
CA ARG A 157 3.45 9.61 -14.45
C ARG A 157 3.11 9.14 -13.04
N LEU A 158 3.70 9.73 -12.00
CA LEU A 158 3.40 9.39 -10.61
C LEU A 158 1.94 9.64 -10.26
N ALA A 159 1.34 10.71 -10.83
CA ALA A 159 -0.06 11.06 -10.60
C ALA A 159 -1.06 10.18 -11.38
N PHE A 160 -0.74 9.70 -12.59
CA PHE A 160 -1.69 8.98 -13.45
C PHE A 160 -1.44 7.46 -13.54
N ALA A 161 -0.23 7.01 -13.31
CA ALA A 161 0.17 5.61 -13.42
C ALA A 161 0.91 5.06 -12.19
N GLY A 162 1.11 5.86 -11.16
CA GLY A 162 1.87 5.50 -9.97
C GLY A 162 1.14 5.78 -8.66
N LEU A 163 1.90 6.01 -7.61
CA LEU A 163 1.44 6.16 -6.22
C LEU A 163 0.35 7.22 -6.02
N GLY A 164 0.36 8.29 -6.82
CA GLY A 164 -0.62 9.38 -6.73
C GLY A 164 -1.98 9.08 -7.35
N ALA A 165 -2.10 8.02 -8.14
CA ALA A 165 -3.27 7.80 -9.00
C ALA A 165 -4.57 7.56 -8.20
N LEU A 166 -4.47 6.95 -7.01
CA LEU A 166 -5.63 6.78 -6.14
C LEU A 166 -6.30 8.10 -5.78
N ARG A 167 -5.52 9.16 -5.54
CA ARG A 167 -6.01 10.48 -5.10
C ARG A 167 -6.22 11.49 -6.23
N LEU A 168 -5.86 11.16 -7.45
CA LEU A 168 -6.09 12.02 -8.62
C LEU A 168 -7.59 12.14 -8.88
N MET A 169 -8.09 13.38 -8.97
CA MET A 169 -9.50 13.71 -9.17
C MET A 169 -9.66 14.77 -10.27
N PRO A 170 -10.86 14.92 -10.87
CA PRO A 170 -11.15 16.07 -11.69
C PRO A 170 -10.88 17.39 -10.95
N TYR A 171 -10.36 18.36 -11.67
CA TYR A 171 -10.09 19.67 -11.09
C TYR A 171 -11.38 20.34 -10.64
N THR A 172 -11.37 20.84 -9.43
CA THR A 172 -12.43 21.68 -8.85
C THR A 172 -11.80 22.98 -8.37
N PRO A 173 -12.21 24.13 -8.87
CA PRO A 173 -11.69 25.43 -8.43
C PRO A 173 -11.82 25.62 -6.91
N LYS A 174 -10.78 26.13 -6.29
CA LYS A 174 -10.79 26.50 -4.87
C LYS A 174 -10.45 27.99 -4.71
N ILE A 175 -10.93 28.59 -3.61
CA ILE A 175 -10.55 29.95 -3.23
C ILE A 175 -9.02 29.98 -3.06
N GLY A 176 -8.36 30.95 -3.69
CA GLY A 176 -6.91 31.07 -3.69
C GLY A 176 -6.20 30.34 -4.83
N ASP A 177 -6.94 29.72 -5.74
CA ASP A 177 -6.36 29.24 -6.98
C ASP A 177 -5.78 30.40 -7.80
N PRO A 178 -4.65 30.17 -8.47
CA PRO A 178 -4.05 31.20 -9.29
C PRO A 178 -4.97 31.56 -10.46
N GLU A 179 -5.06 32.88 -10.73
CA GLU A 179 -5.72 33.35 -11.94
C GLU A 179 -4.94 32.92 -13.20
N GLY A 180 -5.65 32.60 -14.26
CA GLY A 180 -5.01 32.32 -15.55
C GLY A 180 -4.47 30.91 -15.73
N LEU A 181 -4.92 29.93 -14.92
CA LEU A 181 -4.61 28.53 -15.18
C LEU A 181 -5.10 28.12 -16.59
N VAL A 182 -4.18 27.55 -17.39
CA VAL A 182 -4.50 27.14 -18.75
C VAL A 182 -5.10 25.73 -18.75
N ARG A 183 -6.40 25.64 -19.06
CA ARG A 183 -7.14 24.37 -19.21
C ARG A 183 -6.91 23.35 -18.06
N PRO A 184 -7.09 23.74 -16.79
CA PRO A 184 -6.96 22.82 -15.68
C PRO A 184 -8.03 21.72 -15.80
N LYS A 185 -7.62 20.45 -15.70
CA LYS A 185 -8.53 19.31 -15.83
C LYS A 185 -8.45 18.34 -14.68
N TRP A 186 -7.29 18.19 -14.09
CA TRP A 186 -7.04 17.23 -13.02
C TRP A 186 -6.35 17.90 -11.83
N GLN A 187 -6.60 17.38 -10.66
CA GLN A 187 -5.90 17.77 -9.45
C GLN A 187 -5.53 16.55 -8.61
N HIS A 188 -4.41 16.66 -7.96
CA HIS A 188 -4.01 15.77 -6.89
C HIS A 188 -3.90 16.61 -5.62
N ASP A 189 -4.85 16.45 -4.72
CA ASP A 189 -4.93 17.23 -3.50
C ASP A 189 -4.58 16.36 -2.29
N LEU A 190 -3.56 16.78 -1.57
CA LEU A 190 -3.09 16.11 -0.36
C LEU A 190 -2.95 17.17 0.73
N ASP A 191 -4.06 17.45 1.41
CA ASP A 191 -4.09 18.42 2.49
C ASP A 191 -3.63 17.77 3.80
N LEU A 192 -2.35 17.94 4.08
CA LEU A 192 -1.70 17.57 5.34
C LEU A 192 -1.15 18.81 6.05
N SER A 193 -1.56 20.02 5.65
CA SER A 193 -1.01 21.28 6.14
C SER A 193 -1.41 21.60 7.59
N SER A 194 -2.48 21.01 8.07
CA SER A 194 -2.94 21.15 9.46
C SER A 194 -2.05 20.44 10.49
N TYR A 195 -1.23 19.48 10.05
CA TYR A 195 -0.40 18.68 10.94
C TYR A 195 0.93 19.35 11.23
N GLU A 196 1.28 19.42 12.49
CA GLU A 196 2.56 20.00 12.93
C GLU A 196 3.73 19.05 12.65
N VAL A 197 4.85 19.65 12.30
CA VAL A 197 6.10 18.95 12.06
C VAL A 197 7.15 19.37 13.09
N ARG A 198 8.14 18.52 13.29
CA ARG A 198 9.26 18.80 14.17
C ARG A 198 10.10 19.95 13.64
N GLU A 199 10.80 20.62 14.53
CA GLU A 199 11.69 21.75 14.21
C GLU A 199 12.70 21.37 13.10
N GLY A 200 12.92 22.27 12.16
CA GLY A 200 13.84 22.09 11.04
C GLY A 200 13.23 21.44 9.80
N PHE A 201 11.92 21.17 9.82
CA PHE A 201 11.18 20.66 8.66
C PHE A 201 10.04 21.59 8.26
N GLU A 202 9.65 21.52 7.00
CA GLU A 202 8.45 22.18 6.48
C GLU A 202 7.23 21.27 6.60
N ARG A 203 6.04 21.88 6.70
CA ARG A 203 4.77 21.17 6.73
C ARG A 203 4.54 20.39 5.45
N TYR A 204 3.84 19.30 5.57
CA TYR A 204 3.32 18.57 4.42
C TYR A 204 2.10 19.28 3.84
N GLY A 205 1.67 18.80 2.69
CA GLY A 205 0.51 19.31 1.99
C GLY A 205 0.92 20.07 0.73
N ALA A 206 0.34 19.64 -0.37
CA ALA A 206 0.45 20.31 -1.65
C ALA A 206 -0.67 19.85 -2.56
N ARG A 207 -1.21 20.77 -3.35
CA ARG A 207 -2.17 20.47 -4.39
C ARG A 207 -1.52 20.68 -5.76
N ALA A 208 -1.34 19.61 -6.51
CA ALA A 208 -0.84 19.65 -7.87
C ALA A 208 -2.02 19.73 -8.84
N ILE A 209 -1.92 20.60 -9.84
CA ILE A 209 -2.93 20.83 -10.87
C ILE A 209 -2.34 20.48 -12.22
N PHE A 210 -3.08 19.71 -13.01
CA PHE A 210 -2.67 19.24 -14.34
C PHE A 210 -3.67 19.70 -15.40
N ASP A 211 -3.15 19.94 -16.61
CA ASP A 211 -3.96 20.28 -17.78
C ASP A 211 -4.63 19.05 -18.42
N GLU A 212 -5.31 19.27 -19.54
CA GLU A 212 -5.95 18.21 -20.33
C GLU A 212 -4.94 17.24 -20.96
N ASP A 213 -3.70 17.68 -21.19
CA ASP A 213 -2.59 16.86 -21.69
C ASP A 213 -1.84 16.15 -20.58
N GLN A 214 -2.34 16.24 -19.34
CA GLN A 214 -1.75 15.64 -18.13
C GLN A 214 -0.41 16.26 -17.72
N ARG A 215 -0.10 17.49 -18.15
CA ARG A 215 1.10 18.21 -17.73
C ARG A 215 0.82 18.94 -16.42
N PRO A 216 1.76 18.96 -15.47
CA PRO A 216 1.59 19.77 -14.28
C PRO A 216 1.72 21.25 -14.65
N ILE A 217 0.71 22.05 -14.30
CA ILE A 217 0.65 23.49 -14.60
C ILE A 217 0.78 24.37 -13.38
N ALA A 218 0.52 23.84 -12.20
CA ALA A 218 0.71 24.53 -10.93
C ALA A 218 0.81 23.55 -9.77
N ILE A 219 1.52 23.98 -8.71
CA ILE A 219 1.47 23.38 -7.38
C ILE A 219 1.11 24.49 -6.40
N VAL A 220 0.04 24.31 -5.65
CA VAL A 220 -0.38 25.23 -4.58
C VAL A 220 0.04 24.63 -3.24
N ARG A 221 0.80 25.39 -2.45
CA ARG A 221 1.28 24.98 -1.14
C ARG A 221 1.35 26.21 -0.22
N GLU A 222 0.78 26.12 0.97
CA GLU A 222 0.78 27.22 1.95
C GLU A 222 0.35 28.58 1.37
N ASN A 223 -0.70 28.57 0.54
CA ASN A 223 -1.22 29.74 -0.18
C ASN A 223 -0.25 30.36 -1.21
N VAL A 224 0.86 29.68 -1.52
CA VAL A 224 1.77 30.07 -2.60
C VAL A 224 1.55 29.16 -3.79
N CYS A 225 1.47 29.76 -4.98
CA CYS A 225 1.39 29.03 -6.22
C CYS A 225 2.75 28.98 -6.92
N TYR A 226 3.18 27.79 -7.25
CA TYR A 226 4.41 27.53 -7.99
C TYR A 226 4.06 27.06 -9.40
N HIS A 227 4.78 27.57 -10.40
CA HIS A 227 4.58 27.24 -11.81
C HIS A 227 5.81 26.62 -12.44
N PRO A 228 5.67 25.78 -13.47
CA PRO A 228 6.80 25.24 -14.21
C PRO A 228 7.78 26.32 -14.67
N ASN A 229 9.06 26.02 -14.60
CA ASN A 229 10.16 26.90 -14.99
C ASN A 229 10.23 28.24 -14.21
N LYS A 230 9.63 28.32 -13.03
CA LYS A 230 9.74 29.46 -12.12
C LYS A 230 10.51 29.06 -10.85
N PRO A 231 11.11 30.03 -10.15
CA PRO A 231 11.79 29.77 -8.87
C PRO A 231 10.87 29.00 -7.91
N GLY A 232 11.43 28.02 -7.20
CA GLY A 232 10.73 27.19 -6.21
C GLY A 232 9.94 26.02 -6.82
N TRP A 233 9.86 25.88 -8.14
CA TRP A 233 9.12 24.76 -8.78
C TRP A 233 9.66 23.39 -8.39
N GLU A 234 10.97 23.20 -8.43
CA GLU A 234 11.61 21.93 -8.06
C GLU A 234 11.37 21.57 -6.59
N HIS A 235 11.46 22.58 -5.71
CA HIS A 235 11.15 22.40 -4.30
C HIS A 235 9.67 22.06 -4.07
N ALA A 236 8.74 22.71 -4.77
CA ALA A 236 7.32 22.42 -4.68
C ALA A 236 7.00 20.99 -5.17
N LYS A 237 7.62 20.53 -6.24
CA LYS A 237 7.52 19.13 -6.70
C LYS A 237 8.06 18.15 -5.66
N TRP A 238 9.19 18.46 -5.03
CA TRP A 238 9.74 17.66 -3.96
C TRP A 238 8.78 17.59 -2.76
N ALA A 239 8.27 18.72 -2.31
CA ALA A 239 7.32 18.79 -1.20
C ALA A 239 6.03 18.01 -1.49
N TRP A 240 5.53 18.07 -2.73
CA TRP A 240 4.39 17.28 -3.17
C TRP A 240 4.68 15.77 -3.11
N ARG A 241 5.84 15.33 -3.59
CA ARG A 241 6.22 13.90 -3.53
C ARG A 241 6.37 13.39 -2.09
N CYS A 242 7.02 14.16 -1.21
CA CYS A 242 7.12 13.81 0.20
C CYS A 242 5.76 13.75 0.89
N SER A 243 4.87 14.69 0.58
CA SER A 243 3.51 14.71 1.09
C SER A 243 2.71 13.51 0.59
N LEU A 244 2.85 13.17 -0.70
CA LEU A 244 2.24 11.99 -1.29
C LEU A 244 2.71 10.72 -0.56
N MET A 245 4.00 10.57 -0.34
CA MET A 245 4.59 9.41 0.33
C MET A 245 4.03 9.24 1.75
N VAL A 246 4.02 10.31 2.54
CA VAL A 246 3.54 10.27 3.93
C VAL A 246 2.03 10.06 3.97
N GLY A 247 1.26 10.77 3.14
CA GLY A 247 -0.19 10.64 3.09
C GLY A 247 -0.64 9.26 2.63
N THR A 248 -0.01 8.70 1.61
CA THR A 248 -0.31 7.35 1.14
C THR A 248 0.03 6.30 2.21
N THR A 249 1.20 6.40 2.85
CA THR A 249 1.60 5.45 3.89
C THR A 249 0.68 5.49 5.10
N VAL A 250 0.36 6.70 5.60
CA VAL A 250 -0.43 6.88 6.83
C VAL A 250 -1.92 6.63 6.56
N VAL A 251 -2.47 7.26 5.53
CA VAL A 251 -3.92 7.29 5.31
C VAL A 251 -4.37 6.08 4.48
N ASP A 252 -3.85 5.95 3.26
CA ASP A 252 -4.37 4.95 2.33
C ASP A 252 -3.94 3.53 2.70
N HIS A 253 -2.67 3.35 3.05
CA HIS A 253 -2.11 2.04 3.36
C HIS A 253 -2.46 1.59 4.78
N LEU A 254 -1.90 2.25 5.83
CA LEU A 254 -2.08 1.80 7.21
C LEU A 254 -3.55 1.88 7.66
N VAL A 255 -4.20 3.03 7.50
CA VAL A 255 -5.59 3.18 7.95
C VAL A 255 -6.54 2.51 6.96
N GLY A 256 -6.47 2.86 5.67
CA GLY A 256 -7.44 2.41 4.68
C GLY A 256 -7.43 0.91 4.46
N VAL A 257 -6.27 0.36 4.13
CA VAL A 257 -6.18 -1.07 3.79
C VAL A 257 -6.03 -1.93 5.04
N HIS A 258 -5.06 -1.65 5.91
CA HIS A 258 -4.79 -2.54 7.03
C HIS A 258 -5.86 -2.47 8.12
N TRP A 259 -6.15 -1.26 8.63
CA TRP A 259 -6.98 -1.14 9.84
C TRP A 259 -8.47 -1.07 9.56
N LEU A 260 -8.90 -0.53 8.44
CA LEU A 260 -10.32 -0.51 8.10
C LEU A 260 -10.73 -1.77 7.35
N ILE A 261 -10.56 -1.80 6.04
CA ILE A 261 -11.14 -2.90 5.24
C ILE A 261 -10.51 -4.25 5.60
N GLY A 262 -9.17 -4.31 5.71
CA GLY A 262 -8.44 -5.53 6.01
C GLY A 262 -8.80 -6.11 7.36
N ASN A 263 -8.76 -5.27 8.40
CA ASN A 263 -8.99 -5.74 9.77
C ASN A 263 -10.46 -6.07 10.05
N TYR A 264 -11.41 -5.19 9.67
CA TYR A 264 -12.82 -5.42 10.00
C TYR A 264 -13.38 -6.65 9.31
N VAL A 265 -13.11 -6.86 8.02
CA VAL A 265 -13.58 -8.05 7.30
C VAL A 265 -12.92 -9.32 7.83
N THR A 266 -11.61 -9.29 8.08
CA THR A 266 -10.88 -10.44 8.64
C THR A 266 -11.42 -10.80 10.02
N THR A 267 -11.57 -9.83 10.90
CA THR A 267 -12.09 -10.01 12.26
C THR A 267 -13.52 -10.54 12.22
N ALA A 268 -14.40 -9.91 11.43
CA ALA A 268 -15.78 -10.36 11.27
C ALA A 268 -15.86 -11.81 10.78
N ALA A 269 -15.05 -12.16 9.77
CA ALA A 269 -14.99 -13.51 9.24
C ALA A 269 -14.54 -14.53 10.30
N ARG A 270 -13.55 -14.17 11.11
CA ARG A 270 -12.99 -15.07 12.12
C ARG A 270 -13.90 -15.25 13.33
N PHE A 271 -14.62 -14.21 13.76
CA PHE A 271 -15.50 -14.28 14.92
C PHE A 271 -16.87 -14.89 14.60
N ALA A 272 -17.41 -14.64 13.42
CA ALA A 272 -18.77 -15.02 13.09
C ALA A 272 -18.88 -16.29 12.27
N LEU A 273 -17.93 -16.54 11.35
CA LEU A 273 -18.01 -17.67 10.44
C LEU A 273 -17.28 -18.91 11.01
N PRO A 274 -17.95 -20.07 11.15
CA PRO A 274 -17.26 -21.31 11.48
C PRO A 274 -16.14 -21.64 10.49
N PRO A 275 -15.06 -22.32 10.90
CA PRO A 275 -13.93 -22.67 10.02
C PRO A 275 -14.34 -23.44 8.76
N THR A 276 -15.44 -24.18 8.82
CA THR A 276 -15.99 -24.97 7.70
C THR A 276 -16.99 -24.20 6.86
N HIS A 277 -17.33 -22.97 7.22
CA HIS A 277 -18.27 -22.14 6.47
C HIS A 277 -17.66 -21.78 5.10
N TYR A 278 -18.44 -21.92 4.03
CA TYR A 278 -17.94 -21.73 2.66
C TYR A 278 -17.26 -20.37 2.45
N LEU A 279 -17.82 -19.28 2.97
CA LEU A 279 -17.16 -17.95 2.89
C LEU A 279 -15.89 -17.86 3.73
N ARG A 280 -15.83 -18.55 4.88
CA ARG A 280 -14.59 -18.61 5.67
C ARG A 280 -13.48 -19.29 4.88
N LEU A 281 -13.80 -20.36 4.15
CA LEU A 281 -12.86 -21.06 3.28
C LEU A 281 -12.42 -20.19 2.11
N MET A 282 -13.35 -19.48 1.46
CA MET A 282 -13.04 -18.53 0.39
C MET A 282 -12.07 -17.44 0.85
N LEU A 283 -12.32 -16.87 2.03
CA LEU A 283 -11.56 -15.73 2.56
C LEU A 283 -10.20 -16.12 3.13
N LYS A 284 -9.96 -17.39 3.42
CA LYS A 284 -8.76 -17.85 4.12
C LYS A 284 -7.45 -17.36 3.50
N PRO A 285 -7.20 -17.45 2.18
CA PRO A 285 -5.98 -16.92 1.58
C PRO A 285 -5.84 -15.40 1.75
N PHE A 286 -6.95 -14.67 1.70
CA PHE A 286 -6.98 -13.21 1.72
C PHE A 286 -6.93 -12.60 3.14
N THR A 287 -7.21 -13.42 4.15
CA THR A 287 -7.18 -13.02 5.56
C THR A 287 -5.94 -13.54 6.31
N TRP A 288 -5.09 -14.29 5.59
CA TRP A 288 -3.96 -14.95 6.21
C TRP A 288 -2.97 -13.93 6.79
N ARG A 289 -2.56 -14.12 8.04
CA ARG A 289 -1.67 -13.23 8.81
C ARG A 289 -2.14 -11.78 9.00
N THR A 290 -3.27 -11.35 8.46
CA THR A 290 -3.73 -9.96 8.55
C THR A 290 -3.73 -9.44 9.98
N ILE A 291 -4.28 -10.19 10.92
CA ILE A 291 -4.38 -9.76 12.33
C ILE A 291 -3.00 -9.62 12.97
N THR A 292 -2.13 -10.59 12.74
CA THR A 292 -0.76 -10.57 13.26
C THR A 292 0.05 -9.41 12.71
N ILE A 293 -0.07 -9.18 11.41
CA ILE A 293 0.60 -8.07 10.72
C ILE A 293 0.08 -6.74 11.27
N ASN A 294 -1.24 -6.58 11.39
CA ASN A 294 -1.85 -5.35 11.91
C ASN A 294 -1.46 -5.08 13.37
N ALA A 295 -1.46 -6.12 14.21
CA ALA A 295 -0.99 -5.98 15.59
C ALA A 295 0.50 -5.62 15.66
N GLY A 296 1.32 -6.24 14.82
CA GLY A 296 2.75 -5.93 14.73
C GLY A 296 3.01 -4.51 14.24
N ALA A 297 2.28 -4.08 13.21
CA ALA A 297 2.36 -2.71 12.69
C ALA A 297 1.96 -1.69 13.77
N TYR A 298 0.87 -1.94 14.49
CA TYR A 298 0.47 -1.07 15.59
C TYR A 298 1.54 -0.97 16.67
N GLU A 299 2.10 -2.09 17.11
CA GLU A 299 3.09 -2.13 18.19
C GLU A 299 4.46 -1.55 17.79
N SER A 300 4.83 -1.56 16.52
CA SER A 300 6.18 -1.18 16.06
C SER A 300 6.23 0.06 15.19
N LEU A 301 5.20 0.31 14.37
CA LEU A 301 5.22 1.41 13.40
C LEU A 301 4.59 2.69 13.98
N CYS A 302 3.52 2.55 14.76
CA CYS A 302 2.66 3.66 15.15
C CYS A 302 2.99 4.34 16.50
N PRO A 303 3.66 3.71 17.47
CA PRO A 303 3.96 4.36 18.75
C PRO A 303 4.85 5.59 18.60
N GLU A 304 4.90 6.40 19.67
CA GLU A 304 5.93 7.41 19.81
C GLU A 304 7.31 6.78 19.59
N ARG A 305 8.13 7.41 18.74
CA ARG A 305 9.41 6.87 18.25
C ARG A 305 9.29 5.56 17.48
N GLY A 306 8.09 5.14 17.12
CA GLY A 306 7.86 4.07 16.17
C GLY A 306 8.37 4.44 14.78
N PHE A 307 8.31 3.48 13.86
CA PHE A 307 8.91 3.68 12.54
C PHE A 307 8.30 4.87 11.79
N VAL A 308 6.97 4.99 11.73
CA VAL A 308 6.30 6.06 10.97
C VAL A 308 6.62 7.44 11.57
N HIS A 309 6.65 7.54 12.91
CA HIS A 309 7.05 8.79 13.58
C HIS A 309 8.49 9.19 13.25
N ARG A 310 9.42 8.24 13.20
CA ARG A 310 10.82 8.53 12.85
C ARG A 310 11.04 8.80 11.38
N ALA A 311 10.35 8.05 10.52
CA ALA A 311 10.47 8.19 9.07
C ALA A 311 9.81 9.48 8.55
N SER A 312 8.71 9.94 9.15
CA SER A 312 8.09 11.23 8.81
C SER A 312 8.69 12.38 9.63
N ALA A 313 8.36 13.61 9.26
CA ALA A 313 8.68 14.81 10.04
C ALA A 313 7.57 15.19 11.02
N LEU A 314 6.44 14.49 11.05
CA LEU A 314 5.31 14.80 11.93
C LEU A 314 5.70 14.74 13.40
N THR A 315 5.13 15.63 14.22
CA THR A 315 5.12 15.41 15.67
C THR A 315 4.31 14.15 15.99
N TYR A 316 4.48 13.59 17.17
CA TYR A 316 3.73 12.39 17.52
C TYR A 316 2.23 12.67 17.64
N GLU A 317 1.88 13.80 18.19
CA GLU A 317 0.50 14.28 18.32
C GLU A 317 -0.16 14.43 16.95
N SER A 318 0.55 15.04 16.02
CA SER A 318 0.07 15.21 14.64
C SER A 318 -0.02 13.88 13.88
N LEU A 319 0.88 12.95 14.13
CA LEU A 319 0.77 11.60 13.57
C LEU A 319 -0.47 10.87 14.11
N ALA A 320 -0.72 10.95 15.42
CA ALA A 320 -1.91 10.37 16.03
C ALA A 320 -3.20 11.02 15.48
N GLN A 321 -3.19 12.35 15.30
CA GLN A 321 -4.29 13.08 14.68
C GLN A 321 -4.49 12.61 13.22
N ALA A 322 -3.43 12.49 12.42
CA ALA A 322 -3.53 12.06 11.02
C ALA A 322 -4.12 10.65 10.88
N PHE A 323 -3.74 9.73 11.75
CA PHE A 323 -4.39 8.42 11.80
C PHE A 323 -5.89 8.54 12.06
N GLY A 324 -6.30 9.53 12.84
CA GLY A 324 -7.64 9.81 13.21
C GLY A 324 -8.51 10.37 12.13
N ASP A 325 -8.03 11.42 11.58
CA ASP A 325 -8.71 12.11 10.51
C ASP A 325 -8.86 11.20 9.29
N ALA A 326 -7.89 10.30 9.09
CA ALA A 326 -7.92 9.32 8.00
C ALA A 326 -9.19 8.44 8.02
N VAL A 327 -9.71 8.08 9.18
CA VAL A 327 -10.95 7.29 9.27
C VAL A 327 -12.13 8.04 8.66
N GLY A 328 -12.23 9.34 8.91
CA GLY A 328 -13.28 10.19 8.32
C GLY A 328 -13.15 10.40 6.81
N LEU A 329 -11.96 10.20 6.25
CA LEU A 329 -11.69 10.33 4.82
C LEU A 329 -12.00 9.06 4.02
N LEU A 330 -12.12 7.91 4.70
CA LEU A 330 -12.18 6.59 4.08
C LEU A 330 -13.59 6.01 4.21
N ASN A 331 -14.45 6.36 3.26
CA ASN A 331 -15.77 5.76 3.11
C ASN A 331 -15.67 4.48 2.27
N PHE A 332 -16.48 3.46 2.63
CA PHE A 332 -16.61 2.28 1.78
C PHE A 332 -17.21 2.67 0.42
N HIS A 333 -16.52 2.31 -0.63
CA HIS A 333 -17.00 2.39 -2.00
C HIS A 333 -16.27 1.37 -2.86
N THR A 334 -16.95 0.89 -3.88
CA THR A 334 -16.40 -0.09 -4.82
C THR A 334 -15.53 0.60 -5.87
N VAL A 335 -14.70 -0.20 -6.56
CA VAL A 335 -13.89 0.34 -7.67
C VAL A 335 -14.74 0.97 -8.78
N PRO A 336 -15.89 0.41 -9.21
CA PRO A 336 -16.79 1.08 -10.15
C PRO A 336 -17.28 2.46 -9.67
N GLU A 337 -17.50 2.63 -8.36
CA GLU A 337 -17.85 3.94 -7.80
C GLU A 337 -16.67 4.90 -7.81
N LEU A 338 -15.46 4.41 -7.55
CA LEU A 338 -14.23 5.18 -7.69
C LEU A 338 -14.05 5.66 -9.15
N VAL A 339 -14.28 4.78 -10.12
CA VAL A 339 -14.24 5.12 -11.56
C VAL A 339 -15.25 6.23 -11.87
N ARG A 340 -16.50 6.09 -11.43
CA ARG A 340 -17.53 7.12 -11.65
C ARG A 340 -17.15 8.48 -11.07
N ARG A 341 -16.55 8.50 -9.87
CA ARG A 341 -16.08 9.75 -9.25
C ARG A 341 -14.95 10.43 -10.04
N LYS A 342 -14.07 9.61 -10.64
CA LYS A 342 -12.87 10.12 -11.35
C LYS A 342 -13.19 10.55 -12.78
N VAL A 343 -13.94 9.75 -13.51
CA VAL A 343 -14.08 9.90 -14.96
C VAL A 343 -15.55 9.92 -15.44
N GLY A 344 -16.50 9.85 -14.51
CA GLY A 344 -17.93 9.79 -14.80
C GLY A 344 -18.37 8.40 -15.24
N GLU A 345 -17.98 7.97 -16.41
CA GLU A 345 -18.32 6.65 -16.95
C GLU A 345 -17.07 5.83 -17.31
N ALA A 346 -17.17 4.50 -17.18
CA ALA A 346 -16.07 3.58 -17.46
C ALA A 346 -15.84 3.34 -18.97
N HIS A 347 -16.58 4.05 -19.85
CA HIS A 347 -16.49 3.84 -21.29
C HIS A 347 -15.06 4.01 -21.82
N GLY A 348 -14.58 3.00 -22.51
CA GLY A 348 -13.25 3.01 -23.14
C GLY A 348 -12.08 2.72 -22.21
N LEU A 349 -12.31 2.43 -20.92
CA LEU A 349 -11.24 1.94 -20.05
C LEU A 349 -10.92 0.48 -20.33
N LEU A 350 -11.96 -0.33 -20.58
CA LEU A 350 -11.86 -1.77 -20.85
C LEU A 350 -12.53 -2.10 -22.18
N GLU A 351 -12.12 -3.21 -22.78
CA GLU A 351 -12.79 -3.82 -23.92
C GLU A 351 -14.16 -4.39 -23.51
N GLY A 352 -14.93 -4.87 -24.49
CA GLY A 352 -16.28 -5.40 -24.27
C GLY A 352 -16.36 -6.66 -23.38
N ASP A 353 -15.24 -7.31 -23.08
CA ASP A 353 -15.14 -8.42 -22.13
C ASP A 353 -15.10 -7.94 -20.66
N GLY A 354 -14.95 -6.65 -20.42
CA GLY A 354 -14.89 -6.03 -19.09
C GLY A 354 -13.60 -6.32 -18.31
N VAL A 355 -12.60 -6.94 -18.91
CA VAL A 355 -11.35 -7.37 -18.25
C VAL A 355 -10.10 -6.86 -18.97
N THR A 356 -10.13 -6.83 -20.29
CA THR A 356 -8.97 -6.39 -21.09
C THR A 356 -8.84 -4.87 -21.10
N PRO A 357 -7.71 -4.28 -20.65
CA PRO A 357 -7.51 -2.83 -20.74
C PRO A 357 -7.52 -2.35 -22.20
N ALA A 358 -8.47 -1.47 -22.52
CA ALA A 358 -8.63 -0.91 -23.86
C ALA A 358 -7.58 0.17 -24.15
N ALA A 359 -7.27 0.38 -25.43
CA ALA A 359 -6.40 1.46 -25.85
C ALA A 359 -6.93 2.85 -25.44
N GLY A 360 -8.26 3.01 -25.39
CA GLY A 360 -8.92 4.20 -24.84
C GLY A 360 -8.67 4.45 -23.36
N GLY A 361 -8.22 3.45 -22.58
CA GLY A 361 -7.87 3.57 -21.17
C GLY A 361 -6.38 3.87 -20.92
N ASP A 362 -5.53 3.83 -21.94
CA ASP A 362 -4.07 3.99 -21.79
C ASP A 362 -3.65 5.40 -21.32
N TRP A 363 -4.54 6.37 -21.33
CA TRP A 363 -4.31 7.71 -20.74
C TRP A 363 -4.39 7.69 -19.21
N PHE A 364 -5.11 6.74 -18.59
CA PHE A 364 -5.17 6.54 -17.16
C PHE A 364 -4.96 5.06 -16.82
N PRO A 365 -3.73 4.55 -17.03
CA PRO A 365 -3.46 3.12 -16.98
C PRO A 365 -3.77 2.51 -15.60
N TRP A 366 -3.49 3.24 -14.51
CA TRP A 366 -3.80 2.78 -13.16
C TRP A 366 -5.29 2.47 -12.98
N LEU A 367 -6.18 3.35 -13.47
CA LEU A 367 -7.62 3.18 -13.29
C LEU A 367 -8.18 2.04 -14.14
N ALA A 368 -7.69 1.90 -15.38
CA ALA A 368 -8.08 0.81 -16.25
C ALA A 368 -7.71 -0.56 -15.66
N ASP A 369 -6.46 -0.72 -15.21
CA ASP A 369 -5.98 -1.97 -14.66
C ASP A 369 -6.61 -2.29 -13.29
N ALA A 370 -6.88 -1.26 -12.46
CA ALA A 370 -7.61 -1.41 -11.20
C ALA A 370 -9.02 -1.95 -11.41
N LEU A 371 -9.74 -1.40 -12.40
CA LEU A 371 -11.09 -1.86 -12.75
C LEU A 371 -11.06 -3.28 -13.32
N ALA A 372 -10.10 -3.59 -14.18
CA ALA A 372 -9.93 -4.93 -14.76
C ALA A 372 -9.72 -5.99 -13.68
N LEU A 373 -8.81 -5.74 -12.74
CA LEU A 373 -8.59 -6.64 -11.61
C LEU A 373 -9.83 -6.78 -10.73
N TYR A 374 -10.52 -5.66 -10.45
CA TYR A 374 -11.75 -5.69 -9.65
C TYR A 374 -12.82 -6.57 -10.30
N ASN A 375 -13.00 -6.48 -11.61
CA ASN A 375 -14.01 -7.27 -12.33
C ASN A 375 -13.68 -8.77 -12.28
N VAL A 376 -12.39 -9.16 -12.40
CA VAL A 376 -11.96 -10.55 -12.22
C VAL A 376 -12.23 -11.04 -10.80
N VAL A 377 -11.86 -10.24 -9.79
CA VAL A 377 -12.12 -10.56 -8.38
C VAL A 377 -13.62 -10.66 -8.10
N ARG A 378 -14.42 -9.73 -8.59
CA ARG A 378 -15.87 -9.74 -8.40
C ARG A 378 -16.52 -10.96 -9.06
N GLY A 379 -16.07 -11.31 -10.26
CA GLY A 379 -16.51 -12.52 -10.95
C GLY A 379 -16.24 -13.78 -10.12
N PHE A 380 -15.04 -13.90 -9.55
CA PHE A 380 -14.69 -14.98 -8.62
C PHE A 380 -15.60 -15.03 -7.39
N VAL A 381 -15.86 -13.89 -6.74
CA VAL A 381 -16.71 -13.83 -5.54
C VAL A 381 -18.14 -14.23 -5.87
N VAL A 382 -18.71 -13.73 -6.97
CA VAL A 382 -20.06 -14.08 -7.44
C VAL A 382 -20.15 -15.58 -7.68
N GLU A 383 -19.23 -16.13 -8.48
CA GLU A 383 -19.24 -17.55 -8.84
C GLU A 383 -19.09 -18.45 -7.62
N TYR A 384 -18.23 -18.06 -6.68
CA TYR A 384 -18.02 -18.82 -5.45
C TYR A 384 -19.30 -18.84 -4.59
N ILE A 385 -19.92 -17.69 -4.38
CA ILE A 385 -21.17 -17.58 -3.61
C ILE A 385 -22.27 -18.41 -4.27
N ASP A 386 -22.50 -18.26 -5.57
CA ASP A 386 -23.55 -18.95 -6.31
C ASP A 386 -23.33 -20.47 -6.38
N THR A 387 -22.09 -20.94 -6.18
CA THR A 387 -21.78 -22.37 -6.09
C THR A 387 -22.30 -22.99 -4.79
N TYR A 388 -22.43 -22.21 -3.72
CA TYR A 388 -22.74 -22.73 -2.38
C TYR A 388 -24.10 -22.32 -1.84
N ALA A 389 -24.65 -21.18 -2.24
CA ALA A 389 -25.82 -20.60 -1.61
C ALA A 389 -26.71 -19.84 -2.60
N THR A 390 -28.01 -20.02 -2.47
CA THR A 390 -29.01 -19.15 -3.08
C THR A 390 -29.17 -17.86 -2.27
N GLU A 391 -29.86 -16.85 -2.81
CA GLU A 391 -30.17 -15.64 -2.07
C GLU A 391 -30.95 -15.92 -0.78
N ALA A 392 -31.90 -16.86 -0.82
CA ALA A 392 -32.66 -17.26 0.36
C ALA A 392 -31.77 -17.90 1.44
N ASP A 393 -30.79 -18.73 1.03
CA ASP A 393 -29.82 -19.32 1.94
C ASP A 393 -28.96 -18.23 2.59
N ILE A 394 -28.47 -17.25 1.83
CA ILE A 394 -27.68 -16.13 2.32
C ILE A 394 -28.47 -15.32 3.36
N LEU A 395 -29.70 -14.93 3.03
CA LEU A 395 -30.54 -14.12 3.93
C LEU A 395 -31.00 -14.92 5.16
N GLY A 396 -31.10 -16.25 5.05
CA GLY A 396 -31.43 -17.16 6.15
C GLY A 396 -30.26 -17.50 7.07
N ASP A 397 -29.02 -17.31 6.63
CA ASP A 397 -27.83 -17.75 7.33
C ASP A 397 -27.54 -16.90 8.59
N VAL A 398 -27.55 -17.56 9.74
CA VAL A 398 -27.32 -16.91 11.04
C VAL A 398 -25.87 -16.44 11.19
N TYR A 399 -24.92 -17.15 10.60
CA TYR A 399 -23.49 -16.81 10.66
C TYR A 399 -23.19 -15.59 9.78
N LEU A 400 -23.85 -15.44 8.64
CA LEU A 400 -23.71 -14.25 7.80
C LEU A 400 -24.33 -13.01 8.45
N ARG A 401 -25.45 -13.16 9.16
CA ARG A 401 -26.01 -12.06 9.97
C ARG A 401 -25.07 -11.65 11.09
N ASP A 402 -24.41 -12.60 11.73
CA ASP A 402 -23.40 -12.34 12.76
C ASP A 402 -22.15 -11.69 12.15
N PHE A 403 -21.69 -12.16 11.00
CA PHE A 403 -20.61 -11.53 10.25
C PHE A 403 -20.92 -10.06 9.96
N TRP A 404 -22.12 -9.76 9.46
CA TRP A 404 -22.55 -8.39 9.18
C TRP A 404 -22.66 -7.54 10.44
N ARG A 405 -23.09 -8.12 11.54
CA ARG A 405 -23.13 -7.44 12.86
C ARG A 405 -21.72 -7.09 13.35
N GLN A 406 -20.75 -7.97 13.16
CA GLN A 406 -19.35 -7.67 13.48
C GLN A 406 -18.79 -6.58 12.57
N LEU A 407 -19.09 -6.64 11.27
CA LEU A 407 -18.66 -5.65 10.29
C LEU A 407 -19.20 -4.24 10.65
N ASN A 408 -20.43 -4.16 11.11
CA ASN A 408 -21.07 -2.90 11.55
C ASN A 408 -20.51 -2.33 12.87
N LYS A 409 -19.54 -2.98 13.50
CA LYS A 409 -18.75 -2.37 14.58
C LYS A 409 -17.71 -1.38 14.07
N ALA A 410 -17.45 -1.37 12.77
CA ALA A 410 -16.62 -0.37 12.14
C ALA A 410 -17.16 1.04 12.42
N PRO A 411 -16.29 2.06 12.44
CA PRO A 411 -16.71 3.45 12.51
C PRO A 411 -17.81 3.75 11.48
N LYS A 412 -18.81 4.51 11.87
CA LYS A 412 -19.97 4.82 10.99
C LYS A 412 -19.54 5.52 9.70
N GLU A 413 -18.45 6.24 9.77
CA GLU A 413 -17.82 6.94 8.65
C GLU A 413 -17.41 5.97 7.54
N VAL A 414 -17.07 4.72 7.86
CA VAL A 414 -16.75 3.68 6.85
C VAL A 414 -17.97 3.36 6.00
N GLY A 415 -19.17 3.34 6.60
CA GLY A 415 -20.43 3.28 5.86
C GLY A 415 -20.65 1.97 5.10
N PHE A 416 -20.40 0.81 5.71
CA PHE A 416 -20.77 -0.45 5.08
C PHE A 416 -22.25 -0.48 4.74
N PRO A 417 -22.65 -1.01 3.57
CA PRO A 417 -24.06 -1.05 3.15
C PRO A 417 -24.89 -1.99 4.05
N GLY A 418 -26.21 -1.90 3.94
CA GLY A 418 -27.12 -2.83 4.59
C GLY A 418 -26.94 -4.26 4.07
N PHE A 419 -27.25 -5.28 4.91
CA PHE A 419 -27.08 -6.68 4.53
C PHE A 419 -28.01 -7.12 3.40
N SER A 420 -27.45 -7.54 2.31
CA SER A 420 -28.13 -8.19 1.16
C SER A 420 -27.12 -9.08 0.45
N ARG A 421 -27.58 -9.92 -0.51
CA ARG A 421 -26.67 -10.69 -1.37
C ARG A 421 -25.71 -9.79 -2.15
N ASP A 422 -26.23 -8.75 -2.76
CA ASP A 422 -25.40 -7.84 -3.58
C ASP A 422 -24.40 -7.08 -2.73
N SER A 423 -24.81 -6.57 -1.56
CA SER A 423 -23.91 -5.94 -0.61
C SER A 423 -22.83 -6.89 -0.10
N LEU A 424 -23.16 -8.16 0.13
CA LEU A 424 -22.19 -9.18 0.50
C LEU A 424 -21.14 -9.37 -0.60
N ILE A 425 -21.58 -9.49 -1.85
CA ILE A 425 -20.67 -9.59 -3.00
C ILE A 425 -19.77 -8.37 -3.10
N ASP A 426 -20.33 -7.17 -3.02
CA ASP A 426 -19.58 -5.93 -3.19
C ASP A 426 -18.57 -5.71 -2.06
N VAL A 427 -18.95 -6.02 -0.81
CA VAL A 427 -18.03 -5.94 0.33
C VAL A 427 -16.89 -6.95 0.20
N LEU A 428 -17.18 -8.20 -0.17
CA LEU A 428 -16.15 -9.21 -0.31
C LEU A 428 -15.26 -8.98 -1.52
N ALA A 429 -15.81 -8.54 -2.65
CA ALA A 429 -15.02 -8.17 -3.83
C ALA A 429 -14.10 -6.99 -3.54
N GLN A 430 -14.63 -5.94 -2.89
CA GLN A 430 -13.83 -4.79 -2.50
C GLN A 430 -12.77 -5.17 -1.47
N PHE A 431 -13.08 -6.05 -0.51
CA PHE A 431 -12.09 -6.54 0.44
C PHE A 431 -10.93 -7.27 -0.26
N VAL A 432 -11.25 -8.28 -1.10
CA VAL A 432 -10.20 -9.04 -1.82
C VAL A 432 -9.37 -8.11 -2.69
N TRP A 433 -10.01 -7.20 -3.45
CA TRP A 433 -9.30 -6.22 -4.26
C TRP A 433 -8.42 -5.28 -3.41
N SER A 434 -8.91 -4.88 -2.24
CA SER A 434 -8.16 -3.95 -1.37
C SER A 434 -6.94 -4.60 -0.74
N VAL A 435 -7.06 -5.83 -0.23
CA VAL A 435 -5.91 -6.50 0.43
C VAL A 435 -4.89 -7.08 -0.56
N THR A 436 -5.23 -7.14 -1.85
CA THR A 436 -4.34 -7.55 -2.93
C THR A 436 -3.87 -6.34 -3.75
N GLY A 437 -4.67 -5.88 -4.69
CA GLY A 437 -4.31 -4.83 -5.66
C GLY A 437 -4.11 -3.46 -5.04
N LEU A 438 -5.03 -2.99 -4.17
CA LEU A 438 -4.88 -1.68 -3.54
C LEU A 438 -3.71 -1.68 -2.55
N HIS A 439 -3.54 -2.77 -1.79
CA HIS A 439 -2.40 -2.92 -0.90
C HIS A 439 -1.08 -2.78 -1.67
N GLU A 440 -0.95 -3.45 -2.82
CA GLU A 440 0.21 -3.30 -3.70
C GLU A 440 0.37 -1.85 -4.18
N ALA A 441 -0.74 -1.19 -4.56
CA ALA A 441 -0.71 0.16 -5.11
C ALA A 441 -0.25 1.23 -4.10
N VAL A 442 -0.56 1.05 -2.82
CA VAL A 442 -0.30 2.05 -1.76
C VAL A 442 0.75 1.58 -0.74
N GLY A 443 1.05 0.30 -0.68
CA GLY A 443 1.99 -0.30 0.26
C GLY A 443 3.37 -0.55 -0.33
N THR A 444 3.46 -0.93 -1.61
CA THR A 444 4.75 -1.20 -2.27
C THR A 444 5.42 0.09 -2.73
N VAL A 445 5.82 0.90 -1.76
CA VAL A 445 6.45 2.22 -1.99
C VAL A 445 7.96 2.13 -2.24
N ASN A 446 8.54 0.94 -2.11
CA ASN A 446 9.99 0.72 -2.24
C ASN A 446 10.53 1.13 -3.61
N GLU A 447 9.74 0.98 -4.68
CA GLU A 447 10.17 1.38 -6.02
C GLU A 447 10.42 2.88 -6.15
N TYR A 448 9.81 3.68 -5.26
CA TYR A 448 9.94 5.14 -5.27
C TYR A 448 11.04 5.63 -4.35
N VAL A 449 11.13 5.06 -3.14
CA VAL A 449 12.14 5.48 -2.14
C VAL A 449 13.53 4.90 -2.40
N ILE A 450 13.67 4.00 -3.36
CA ILE A 450 14.98 3.47 -3.79
C ILE A 450 15.88 4.58 -4.34
N ASP A 451 15.31 5.63 -4.89
CA ASP A 451 16.02 6.85 -5.22
C ASP A 451 15.61 7.96 -4.23
N PRO A 452 16.45 8.25 -3.24
CA PRO A 452 16.16 9.25 -2.21
C PRO A 452 16.11 10.68 -2.76
N THR A 453 16.49 10.88 -4.01
CA THR A 453 16.36 12.18 -4.68
C THR A 453 15.03 12.34 -5.38
N PHE A 454 14.37 11.22 -5.69
CA PHE A 454 13.04 11.22 -6.30
C PHE A 454 11.93 11.28 -5.26
N MET A 455 12.01 10.44 -4.23
CA MET A 455 10.97 10.32 -3.20
C MET A 455 11.60 10.32 -1.82
N GLY A 456 11.08 11.16 -0.96
CA GLY A 456 11.46 11.25 0.44
C GLY A 456 10.24 11.29 1.36
N THR A 457 10.51 11.36 2.65
CA THR A 457 9.48 11.38 3.69
C THR A 457 9.55 12.64 4.56
N LYS A 458 10.52 13.51 4.35
CA LYS A 458 10.71 14.76 5.10
C LYS A 458 11.03 15.90 4.15
N ILE A 459 10.49 17.08 4.45
CA ILE A 459 10.70 18.29 3.66
C ILE A 459 11.56 19.23 4.50
N ARG A 460 12.77 19.51 4.03
CA ARG A 460 13.62 20.55 4.62
C ARG A 460 13.45 21.85 3.86
N PRO A 461 13.53 23.00 4.55
CA PRO A 461 13.49 24.28 3.86
C PRO A 461 14.68 24.42 2.88
N PRO A 462 14.53 25.22 1.81
CA PRO A 462 15.64 25.55 0.93
C PRO A 462 16.81 26.15 1.71
N ARG A 463 18.02 25.90 1.23
CA ARG A 463 19.22 26.45 1.88
C ARG A 463 19.32 27.99 1.71
N ALA A 464 19.87 28.62 2.72
CA ALA A 464 20.08 30.07 2.72
C ALA A 464 21.03 30.56 1.61
N ASP A 465 21.86 29.70 1.02
CA ASP A 465 22.76 30.00 -0.10
C ASP A 465 22.06 30.03 -1.47
N GLY A 466 20.73 29.87 -1.50
CA GLY A 466 19.94 29.88 -2.72
C GLY A 466 19.92 28.54 -3.49
N ALA A 467 20.55 27.50 -2.98
CA ALA A 467 20.36 26.16 -3.52
C ALA A 467 18.88 25.76 -3.36
N GLU A 468 18.21 25.45 -4.45
CA GLU A 468 16.76 25.20 -4.48
C GLU A 468 16.33 24.02 -3.59
N ARG A 469 17.27 23.15 -3.23
CA ARG A 469 16.96 21.95 -2.49
C ARG A 469 18.14 21.48 -1.66
N GLU A 470 17.93 21.30 -0.36
CA GLU A 470 18.76 20.38 0.37
C GLU A 470 18.36 18.94 0.02
N MET A 471 19.35 18.09 -0.11
CA MET A 471 19.10 16.68 -0.44
C MET A 471 18.08 16.08 0.50
N ALA A 472 17.30 15.18 -0.07
CA ALA A 472 16.45 14.26 0.67
C ALA A 472 17.16 13.77 1.93
N ASP A 473 16.41 13.59 2.99
CA ASP A 473 16.90 12.91 4.17
C ASP A 473 17.17 11.43 3.81
N ILE A 474 18.36 11.22 3.23
CA ILE A 474 18.82 9.90 2.78
C ILE A 474 18.73 8.89 3.92
N GLN A 475 18.98 9.34 5.16
CA GLN A 475 18.90 8.46 6.31
C GLN A 475 17.46 8.04 6.61
N ALA A 476 16.47 8.91 6.45
CA ALA A 476 15.06 8.53 6.59
C ALA A 476 14.65 7.53 5.51
N SER A 477 15.09 7.73 4.27
CA SER A 477 14.86 6.79 3.18
C SER A 477 15.53 5.44 3.43
N MET A 478 16.77 5.44 3.93
CA MET A 478 17.48 4.22 4.35
C MET A 478 16.74 3.48 5.45
N GLN A 479 16.28 4.19 6.48
CA GLN A 479 15.50 3.60 7.56
C GLN A 479 14.24 2.94 7.01
N TYR A 480 13.55 3.62 6.11
CA TYR A 480 12.35 3.12 5.48
C TYR A 480 12.62 1.80 4.74
N LEU A 481 13.58 1.80 3.82
CA LEU A 481 13.93 0.64 3.02
C LEU A 481 14.42 -0.54 3.89
N LEU A 482 15.25 -0.26 4.87
CA LEU A 482 15.80 -1.30 5.71
C LEU A 482 14.71 -1.96 6.59
N ILE A 483 13.77 -1.18 7.12
CA ILE A 483 12.65 -1.73 7.88
C ILE A 483 11.73 -2.55 6.98
N MET A 484 11.37 -2.03 5.82
CA MET A 484 10.57 -2.79 4.85
C MET A 484 11.27 -4.10 4.44
N ALA A 485 12.57 -4.07 4.22
CA ALA A 485 13.34 -5.26 3.91
C ALA A 485 13.42 -6.27 5.07
N LEU A 486 13.47 -5.80 6.32
CA LEU A 486 13.59 -6.65 7.51
C LEU A 486 12.24 -7.17 8.00
N THR A 487 11.18 -6.43 7.79
CA THR A 487 9.82 -6.79 8.24
C THR A 487 8.99 -7.42 7.14
N GLY A 488 9.41 -7.35 5.90
CA GLY A 488 8.75 -7.97 4.75
C GLY A 488 8.63 -9.47 4.95
N LEU A 489 7.41 -9.89 5.31
CA LEU A 489 7.06 -11.31 5.42
C LEU A 489 6.59 -11.75 4.05
N GLY A 490 7.22 -12.79 3.51
CA GLY A 490 6.77 -13.39 2.26
C GLY A 490 5.33 -13.85 2.40
N MET A 491 4.44 -13.24 1.62
CA MET A 491 3.05 -13.66 1.48
C MET A 491 2.90 -14.57 0.25
N PRO A 492 1.95 -15.50 0.24
CA PRO A 492 1.61 -16.23 -0.97
C PRO A 492 1.25 -15.26 -2.10
N ARG A 493 1.62 -15.61 -3.31
CA ARG A 493 1.25 -14.84 -4.49
C ARG A 493 -0.21 -15.06 -4.85
N LEU A 494 -0.85 -14.02 -5.40
CA LEU A 494 -2.22 -14.14 -5.88
C LEU A 494 -2.35 -15.24 -6.96
N MET A 495 -1.32 -15.40 -7.79
CA MET A 495 -1.26 -16.45 -8.79
C MET A 495 -1.14 -17.87 -8.21
N ASP A 496 -0.70 -18.02 -6.96
CA ASP A 496 -0.54 -19.32 -6.30
C ASP A 496 -1.75 -19.70 -5.44
N VAL A 497 -2.81 -18.92 -5.47
CA VAL A 497 -3.98 -19.02 -4.60
C VAL A 497 -4.71 -20.37 -4.69
N GLY A 498 -4.61 -21.07 -5.80
CA GLY A 498 -5.25 -22.37 -6.00
C GLY A 498 -4.49 -23.55 -5.36
N ASP A 499 -3.16 -23.52 -5.46
CA ASP A 499 -2.32 -24.69 -5.15
C ASP A 499 -1.66 -24.62 -3.77
N ALA A 500 -1.30 -23.42 -3.32
CA ALA A 500 -0.43 -23.25 -2.15
C ALA A 500 -1.17 -23.36 -0.81
N THR A 501 -2.50 -23.38 -0.80
CA THR A 501 -3.22 -23.11 0.44
C THR A 501 -3.80 -24.36 1.11
N GLY A 502 -3.83 -25.51 0.46
CA GLY A 502 -4.50 -26.71 1.02
C GLY A 502 -5.96 -26.46 1.47
N VAL A 503 -6.51 -25.30 1.09
CA VAL A 503 -7.77 -24.76 1.60
C VAL A 503 -8.95 -25.61 1.17
N PHE A 504 -8.79 -26.33 0.06
CA PHE A 504 -9.88 -26.99 -0.65
C PHE A 504 -9.76 -28.51 -0.70
N ASP A 505 -8.93 -29.13 0.11
CA ASP A 505 -8.74 -30.59 0.09
C ASP A 505 -10.03 -31.37 0.31
N ALA A 506 -11.04 -30.74 0.93
CA ALA A 506 -12.32 -31.36 1.23
C ALA A 506 -13.46 -30.99 0.26
N ASP A 507 -13.37 -29.90 -0.53
CA ASP A 507 -14.48 -29.45 -1.38
C ASP A 507 -14.07 -29.21 -2.84
N TYR A 508 -14.46 -30.18 -3.69
CA TYR A 508 -14.21 -30.15 -5.11
C TYR A 508 -14.85 -28.94 -5.85
N ARG A 509 -16.00 -28.43 -5.38
CA ARG A 509 -16.70 -27.31 -6.03
C ARG A 509 -15.90 -26.02 -5.88
N GLY A 510 -15.48 -25.70 -4.64
CA GLY A 510 -14.64 -24.54 -4.37
C GLY A 510 -13.33 -24.57 -5.13
N ARG A 511 -12.67 -25.73 -5.19
CA ARG A 511 -11.43 -25.92 -5.96
C ARG A 511 -11.60 -25.53 -7.43
N ARG A 512 -12.71 -25.92 -8.05
CA ARG A 512 -13.03 -25.56 -9.44
C ARG A 512 -13.19 -24.05 -9.64
N VAL A 513 -13.83 -23.37 -8.70
CA VAL A 513 -13.98 -21.90 -8.77
C VAL A 513 -12.63 -21.21 -8.66
N PHE A 514 -11.77 -21.67 -7.75
CA PHE A 514 -10.42 -21.13 -7.63
C PHE A 514 -9.55 -21.39 -8.86
N GLN A 515 -9.71 -22.54 -9.51
CA GLN A 515 -9.00 -22.83 -10.77
C GLN A 515 -9.43 -21.83 -11.85
N ARG A 516 -10.75 -21.58 -12.01
CA ARG A 516 -11.24 -20.59 -12.99
C ARG A 516 -10.78 -19.16 -12.63
N PHE A 517 -10.70 -18.84 -11.34
CA PHE A 517 -10.15 -17.58 -10.90
C PHE A 517 -8.67 -17.44 -11.30
N HIS A 518 -7.87 -18.47 -11.08
CA HIS A 518 -6.48 -18.51 -11.53
C HIS A 518 -6.38 -18.31 -13.06
N ASP A 519 -7.17 -19.03 -13.84
CA ASP A 519 -7.18 -18.91 -15.31
C ASP A 519 -7.57 -17.47 -15.75
N ALA A 520 -8.50 -16.82 -15.03
CA ALA A 520 -8.87 -15.43 -15.28
C ALA A 520 -7.76 -14.45 -14.91
N LEU A 521 -7.02 -14.71 -13.83
CA LEU A 521 -5.85 -13.91 -13.44
C LEU A 521 -4.71 -14.04 -14.45
N GLU A 522 -4.47 -15.23 -15.01
CA GLU A 522 -3.47 -15.41 -16.08
C GLU A 522 -3.83 -14.58 -17.30
N LYS A 523 -5.07 -14.66 -17.78
CA LYS A 523 -5.56 -13.84 -18.91
C LYS A 523 -5.42 -12.35 -18.63
N LEU A 524 -5.76 -11.90 -17.42
CA LEU A 524 -5.58 -10.51 -17.03
C LEU A 524 -4.11 -10.10 -17.04
N SER A 525 -3.22 -10.96 -16.55
CA SER A 525 -1.77 -10.68 -16.58
C SER A 525 -1.23 -10.52 -18.00
N GLU A 526 -1.68 -11.36 -18.93
CA GLU A 526 -1.34 -11.25 -20.34
C GLU A 526 -1.91 -9.96 -20.96
N ALA A 527 -3.16 -9.62 -20.65
CA ALA A 527 -3.81 -8.41 -21.14
C ALA A 527 -3.11 -7.13 -20.65
N ILE A 528 -2.74 -7.06 -19.36
CA ILE A 528 -1.98 -5.92 -18.80
C ILE A 528 -0.59 -5.84 -19.43
N THR A 529 0.08 -6.97 -19.66
CA THR A 529 1.39 -7.00 -20.32
C THR A 529 1.30 -6.46 -21.76
N ALA A 530 0.27 -6.85 -22.51
CA ALA A 530 0.02 -6.33 -23.85
C ALA A 530 -0.34 -4.83 -23.84
N ALA A 531 -1.16 -4.38 -22.87
CA ALA A 531 -1.47 -2.97 -22.70
C ALA A 531 -0.21 -2.15 -22.38
N ASN A 532 0.67 -2.66 -21.53
CA ASN A 532 1.93 -1.99 -21.20
C ASN A 532 2.88 -1.87 -22.40
N ALA A 533 2.88 -2.85 -23.30
CA ALA A 533 3.64 -2.73 -24.56
C ALA A 533 3.10 -1.57 -25.42
N ARG A 534 1.78 -1.38 -25.52
CA ARG A 534 1.17 -0.22 -26.21
C ARG A 534 1.51 1.10 -25.51
N ARG A 535 1.37 1.15 -24.19
CA ARG A 535 1.66 2.33 -23.35
C ARG A 535 3.10 2.78 -23.49
N MET A 536 4.04 1.84 -23.48
CA MET A 536 5.47 2.14 -23.68
C MET A 536 5.80 2.73 -25.06
N ALA A 537 5.01 2.41 -26.07
CA ALA A 537 5.15 2.97 -27.42
C ALA A 537 4.56 4.38 -27.56
N HIS A 538 3.87 4.92 -26.56
CA HIS A 538 3.26 6.24 -26.62
C HIS A 538 4.35 7.34 -26.67
N PRO A 539 4.30 8.28 -27.62
CA PRO A 539 5.41 9.21 -27.87
C PRO A 539 5.67 10.20 -26.73
N THR A 540 4.66 10.58 -25.97
CA THR A 540 4.76 11.59 -24.90
C THR A 540 4.45 11.05 -23.50
N ARG A 541 3.82 9.89 -23.42
CA ARG A 541 3.37 9.27 -22.16
C ARG A 541 3.71 7.78 -22.12
N PRO A 542 4.99 7.42 -22.16
CA PRO A 542 5.42 6.01 -22.09
C PRO A 542 5.30 5.49 -20.64
N TRP A 543 4.05 5.32 -20.17
CA TRP A 543 3.73 5.03 -18.78
C TRP A 543 3.12 3.64 -18.62
N PRO A 544 3.93 2.58 -18.54
CA PRO A 544 3.42 1.27 -18.16
C PRO A 544 2.93 1.30 -16.72
N CYS A 545 1.97 0.44 -16.42
CA CYS A 545 1.44 0.23 -15.09
C CYS A 545 1.42 -1.27 -14.77
N ASP A 546 2.29 -1.71 -13.88
CA ASP A 546 2.37 -3.10 -13.46
C ASP A 546 1.76 -3.35 -12.08
N THR A 547 1.24 -2.30 -11.46
CA THR A 547 0.70 -2.33 -10.09
C THR A 547 -0.36 -3.39 -9.92
N PHE A 548 -1.30 -3.49 -10.85
CA PHE A 548 -2.40 -4.45 -10.77
C PHE A 548 -2.18 -5.73 -11.59
N ASN A 549 -0.96 -5.95 -12.07
CA ASN A 549 -0.65 -7.21 -12.75
C ASN A 549 -0.67 -8.36 -11.71
N PRO A 550 -1.54 -9.38 -11.87
CA PRO A 550 -1.69 -10.45 -10.88
C PRO A 550 -0.39 -11.16 -10.49
N LYS A 551 0.60 -11.21 -11.40
CA LYS A 551 1.93 -11.79 -11.12
C LYS A 551 2.71 -11.06 -10.05
N ASN A 552 2.38 -9.80 -9.83
CA ASN A 552 3.05 -8.96 -8.83
C ASN A 552 2.30 -8.91 -7.50
N LEU A 553 1.06 -9.40 -7.44
CA LEU A 553 0.19 -9.26 -6.28
C LEU A 553 0.39 -10.38 -5.25
N GLU A 554 0.20 -10.01 -4.00
CA GLU A 554 0.06 -10.93 -2.87
C GLU A 554 -1.40 -11.25 -2.59
N THR A 555 -1.65 -12.34 -1.84
CA THR A 555 -3.01 -12.74 -1.49
C THR A 555 -3.64 -11.88 -0.41
N GLY A 556 -2.84 -11.23 0.41
CA GLY A 556 -3.32 -10.45 1.56
C GLY A 556 -2.34 -9.35 1.94
N VAL A 557 -2.70 -8.60 2.98
CA VAL A 557 -1.83 -7.52 3.46
C VAL A 557 -0.49 -8.06 3.98
N SER A 558 0.57 -7.36 3.63
CA SER A 558 1.94 -7.62 4.10
C SER A 558 2.56 -6.33 4.66
N ILE A 559 3.80 -6.39 5.13
CA ILE A 559 4.51 -5.19 5.62
C ILE A 559 5.47 -4.71 4.55
#